data_a33e426a4e22a8b9f67ddad3ff89b024
#
_entry.id   a33e426a4e22a8b9f67ddad3ff89b024
#
_cell.length_a   1.000
_cell.length_b   1.000
_cell.length_c   1.000
_cell.angle_alpha   90.00
_cell.angle_beta   90.00
_cell.angle_gamma   90.00
#
_symmetry.space_group_name_H-M   'P 1'
#
loop_
_entity.id
_entity.type
_entity.pdbx_description
1 polymer ?
#
loop_
_entity_poly.entity_id
_entity_poly.type
_entity_poly.pdbx_seq_one_letter_code
_entity_poly.pdbx_strand_id
1 'polypeptide(L)'
;METRTLQNDLEQLRLAEGFDFAAIATPELFRPSAPIKWQFVSGNTNERYKLIILKKGRGLAGNVMKTGKRMIIEDVSQEVPDKDRVRFPILLSENLTSVIAIPLWFEGELWGVLLLGQRNGKALPAHYQTIDITGRLSVFSEEM
;
A
#
# COMPACT_ATOMS: atom_id res chain seq x y z
N MET A 1 -6.99 18.57 -1.76
CA MET A 1 -7.07 17.36 -0.93
C MET A 1 -6.40 17.62 0.41
N GLU A 2 -7.06 17.28 1.48
CA GLU A 2 -6.48 17.46 2.80
C GLU A 2 -5.69 16.22 3.20
N THR A 3 -4.38 16.37 3.43
CA THR A 3 -3.52 15.28 3.85
C THR A 3 -3.96 14.70 5.20
N ARG A 4 -4.44 15.57 6.09
CA ARG A 4 -4.91 15.18 7.43
C ARG A 4 -6.12 14.24 7.35
N THR A 5 -7.08 14.53 6.46
CA THR A 5 -8.25 13.69 6.25
C THR A 5 -7.85 12.32 5.70
N LEU A 6 -6.91 12.29 4.76
CA LEU A 6 -6.45 11.04 4.17
C LEU A 6 -5.75 10.16 5.21
N GLN A 7 -4.98 10.74 6.12
CA GLN A 7 -4.36 10.00 7.21
C GLN A 7 -5.40 9.35 8.11
N ASN A 8 -6.45 10.09 8.47
CA ASN A 8 -7.54 9.56 9.28
C ASN A 8 -8.30 8.46 8.55
N ASP A 9 -8.57 8.66 7.26
CA ASP A 9 -9.26 7.66 6.45
C ASP A 9 -8.47 6.36 6.39
N LEU A 10 -7.15 6.45 6.24
CA LEU A 10 -6.28 5.29 6.21
C LEU A 10 -6.36 4.51 7.52
N GLU A 11 -6.28 5.21 8.64
CA GLU A 11 -6.34 4.57 9.95
C GLU A 11 -7.69 3.90 10.19
N GLN A 12 -8.78 4.57 9.83
CA GLN A 12 -10.12 3.98 9.97
C GLN A 12 -10.26 2.74 9.10
N LEU A 13 -9.76 2.78 7.87
CA LEU A 13 -9.80 1.64 6.96
C LEU A 13 -9.01 0.46 7.54
N ARG A 14 -7.79 0.71 8.01
CA ARG A 14 -6.95 -0.33 8.61
C ARG A 14 -7.66 -1.02 9.76
N LEU A 15 -8.20 -0.23 10.69
CA LEU A 15 -8.89 -0.76 11.87
C LEU A 15 -10.16 -1.51 11.50
N ALA A 16 -10.96 -0.95 10.60
CA ALA A 16 -12.22 -1.55 10.18
C ALA A 16 -12.01 -2.89 9.48
N GLU A 17 -10.96 -3.01 8.66
CA GLU A 17 -10.67 -4.23 7.91
C GLU A 17 -9.77 -5.21 8.68
N GLY A 18 -9.26 -4.83 9.85
CA GLY A 18 -8.49 -5.73 10.70
C GLY A 18 -7.05 -5.98 10.26
N PHE A 19 -6.38 -4.96 9.70
CA PHE A 19 -4.99 -5.10 9.30
C PHE A 19 -4.03 -4.54 10.35
N ASP A 20 -2.84 -5.17 10.43
CA ASP A 20 -1.77 -4.71 11.33
C ASP A 20 -1.10 -3.45 10.81
N PHE A 21 -1.06 -3.27 9.49
CA PHE A 21 -0.36 -2.17 8.84
C PHE A 21 -1.13 -1.69 7.62
N ALA A 22 -1.10 -0.38 7.39
CA ALA A 22 -1.62 0.23 6.18
C ALA A 22 -0.73 1.39 5.77
N ALA A 23 -0.61 1.61 4.46
CA ALA A 23 0.19 2.71 3.93
C ALA A 23 -0.36 3.18 2.58
N ILE A 24 -0.14 4.45 2.28
CA ILE A 24 -0.47 5.02 0.98
C ILE A 24 0.79 5.61 0.37
N ALA A 25 1.12 5.18 -0.84
CA ALA A 25 2.20 5.73 -1.64
C ALA A 25 1.62 6.65 -2.70
N THR A 26 2.18 7.86 -2.81
CA THR A 26 1.84 8.83 -3.87
C THR A 26 3.09 9.63 -4.21
N PRO A 27 3.07 10.38 -5.33
CA PRO A 27 4.12 11.37 -5.55
C PRO A 27 4.19 12.34 -4.37
N GLU A 28 5.39 12.70 -3.96
CA GLU A 28 5.61 13.56 -2.80
C GLU A 28 4.85 14.88 -2.96
N LEU A 29 4.10 15.27 -1.92
CA LEU A 29 3.25 16.46 -1.92
C LEU A 29 2.25 16.49 -3.09
N PHE A 30 1.89 15.31 -3.62
CA PHE A 30 0.97 15.17 -4.75
C PHE A 30 1.42 15.90 -6.01
N ARG A 31 2.73 16.09 -6.18
CA ARG A 31 3.30 16.70 -7.40
C ARG A 31 3.60 15.59 -8.41
N PRO A 32 3.01 15.63 -9.63
CA PRO A 32 3.13 14.52 -10.59
C PRO A 32 4.56 14.11 -10.95
N SER A 33 5.52 15.03 -10.92
CA SER A 33 6.92 14.75 -11.27
C SER A 33 7.77 14.40 -10.06
N ALA A 34 7.23 14.45 -8.86
CA ALA A 34 7.99 14.18 -7.64
C ALA A 34 8.20 12.69 -7.44
N PRO A 35 9.23 12.29 -6.66
CA PRO A 35 9.44 10.90 -6.31
C PRO A 35 8.23 10.31 -5.60
N ILE A 36 7.91 9.04 -5.89
CA ILE A 36 6.82 8.34 -5.23
C ILE A 36 7.36 7.79 -3.92
N LYS A 37 6.62 8.07 -2.84
CA LYS A 37 7.00 7.67 -1.48
C LYS A 37 5.79 7.19 -0.71
N TRP A 38 6.03 6.46 0.38
CA TRP A 38 4.99 6.14 1.34
C TRP A 38 4.70 7.40 2.15
N GLN A 39 3.65 8.12 1.78
CA GLN A 39 3.29 9.43 2.38
C GLN A 39 2.50 9.30 3.67
N PHE A 40 1.72 8.22 3.77
CA PHE A 40 0.85 7.99 4.93
C PHE A 40 1.02 6.55 5.40
N VAL A 41 1.15 6.36 6.71
CA VAL A 41 1.24 5.04 7.31
C VAL A 41 0.39 4.97 8.56
N SER A 42 -0.08 3.77 8.89
CA SER A 42 -0.85 3.48 10.09
C SER A 42 -0.46 2.09 10.59
N GLY A 43 -0.18 1.95 11.88
CA GLY A 43 0.27 0.70 12.43
C GLY A 43 1.73 0.38 12.14
N ASN A 44 2.52 1.37 11.74
CA ASN A 44 3.95 1.17 11.47
C ASN A 44 4.73 0.96 12.77
N THR A 45 5.83 0.17 12.66
CA THR A 45 6.68 -0.17 13.82
C THR A 45 7.96 0.67 13.87
N ASN A 46 8.27 1.40 12.80
CA ASN A 46 9.47 2.23 12.71
C ASN A 46 9.26 3.32 11.66
N GLU A 47 10.31 4.10 11.39
CA GLU A 47 10.25 5.22 10.45
C GLU A 47 11.03 4.97 9.16
N ARG A 48 11.47 3.72 8.92
CA ARG A 48 12.28 3.40 7.73
C ARG A 48 11.53 3.58 6.42
N TYR A 49 10.19 3.55 6.45
CA TYR A 49 9.40 3.81 5.25
C TYR A 49 9.73 5.14 4.59
N LYS A 50 10.18 6.12 5.38
CA LYS A 50 10.53 7.47 4.87
C LYS A 50 11.73 7.45 3.94
N LEU A 51 12.56 6.41 4.02
CA LEU A 51 13.77 6.28 3.21
C LEU A 51 13.52 5.56 1.89
N ILE A 52 12.33 4.99 1.71
CA ILE A 52 12.01 4.22 0.52
C ILE A 52 11.52 5.13 -0.59
N ILE A 53 12.20 5.07 -1.75
CA ILE A 53 11.76 5.75 -2.97
C ILE A 53 11.26 4.68 -3.91
N LEU A 54 10.02 4.82 -4.35
CA LEU A 54 9.37 3.84 -5.21
C LEU A 54 9.57 4.19 -6.68
N LYS A 55 9.72 3.15 -7.51
CA LYS A 55 9.86 3.31 -8.95
C LYS A 55 8.81 2.49 -9.66
N LYS A 56 8.17 3.08 -10.67
CA LYS A 56 7.17 2.39 -11.47
C LYS A 56 7.77 1.12 -12.08
N GLY A 57 7.08 0.00 -11.91
CA GLY A 57 7.52 -1.29 -12.42
C GLY A 57 8.47 -2.05 -11.52
N ARG A 58 8.84 -1.50 -10.36
CA ARG A 58 9.72 -2.17 -9.41
C ARG A 58 9.06 -2.32 -8.04
N GLY A 59 9.23 -3.50 -7.45
CA GLY A 59 8.67 -3.81 -6.15
C GLY A 59 7.15 -3.96 -6.19
N LEU A 60 6.55 -4.02 -5.02
CA LEU A 60 5.11 -4.24 -4.87
C LEU A 60 4.32 -3.06 -5.42
N ALA A 61 4.54 -1.87 -4.85
CA ALA A 61 3.83 -0.67 -5.27
C ALA A 61 4.15 -0.29 -6.72
N GLY A 62 5.42 -0.43 -7.14
CA GLY A 62 5.82 -0.14 -8.51
C GLY A 62 5.12 -1.00 -9.54
N ASN A 63 4.89 -2.28 -9.22
CA ASN A 63 4.15 -3.17 -10.10
C ASN A 63 2.68 -2.79 -10.19
N VAL A 64 2.06 -2.40 -9.08
CA VAL A 64 0.67 -1.92 -9.09
C VAL A 64 0.55 -0.64 -9.92
N MET A 65 1.53 0.27 -9.79
CA MET A 65 1.58 1.50 -10.58
C MET A 65 1.72 1.23 -12.07
N LYS A 66 2.41 0.13 -12.43
CA LYS A 66 2.60 -0.24 -13.83
C LYS A 66 1.34 -0.88 -14.42
N THR A 67 0.68 -1.75 -13.67
CA THR A 67 -0.44 -2.56 -14.17
C THR A 67 -1.80 -1.92 -13.95
N GLY A 68 -1.94 -1.07 -12.92
CA GLY A 68 -3.23 -0.54 -12.49
C GLY A 68 -4.14 -1.58 -11.85
N LYS A 69 -3.58 -2.72 -11.42
CA LYS A 69 -4.34 -3.83 -10.85
C LYS A 69 -3.83 -4.18 -9.47
N ARG A 70 -4.70 -4.78 -8.65
CA ARG A 70 -4.32 -5.29 -7.33
C ARG A 70 -3.20 -6.29 -7.43
N MET A 71 -2.36 -6.32 -6.40
CA MET A 71 -1.37 -7.36 -6.21
C MET A 71 -1.56 -7.93 -4.81
N ILE A 72 -1.69 -9.25 -4.71
CA ILE A 72 -1.94 -9.93 -3.45
C ILE A 72 -0.83 -10.94 -3.21
N ILE A 73 -0.22 -10.89 -2.02
CA ILE A 73 0.75 -11.89 -1.57
C ILE A 73 0.19 -12.48 -0.29
N GLU A 74 -0.33 -13.70 -0.36
CA GLU A 74 -0.95 -14.35 0.79
C GLU A 74 0.08 -14.84 1.79
N ASP A 75 1.27 -15.20 1.33
CA ASP A 75 2.36 -15.67 2.19
C ASP A 75 3.70 -15.26 1.59
N VAL A 76 4.28 -14.20 2.14
CA VAL A 76 5.58 -13.68 1.67
C VAL A 76 6.66 -14.75 1.71
N SER A 77 6.67 -15.61 2.75
CA SER A 77 7.70 -16.63 2.91
C SER A 77 7.69 -17.67 1.78
N GLN A 78 6.52 -17.91 1.18
CA GLN A 78 6.34 -18.88 0.11
C GLN A 78 6.41 -18.24 -1.28
N GLU A 79 5.90 -17.02 -1.41
CA GLU A 79 5.73 -16.39 -2.73
C GLU A 79 6.88 -15.47 -3.13
N VAL A 80 7.66 -14.97 -2.16
CA VAL A 80 8.78 -14.09 -2.44
C VAL A 80 10.08 -14.75 -1.97
N PRO A 81 10.89 -15.28 -2.88
CA PRO A 81 12.18 -15.88 -2.51
C PRO A 81 13.07 -14.90 -1.72
N ASP A 82 13.87 -15.41 -0.79
CA ASP A 82 14.74 -14.57 0.04
C ASP A 82 15.58 -13.59 -0.78
N LYS A 83 16.12 -14.04 -1.92
CA LYS A 83 16.96 -13.23 -2.79
C LYS A 83 16.21 -12.05 -3.42
N ASP A 84 14.88 -12.13 -3.52
CA ASP A 84 14.06 -11.11 -4.15
C ASP A 84 13.46 -10.12 -3.15
N ARG A 85 13.54 -10.40 -1.84
CA ARG A 85 12.93 -9.55 -0.80
C ARG A 85 13.51 -8.15 -0.76
N VAL A 86 14.76 -7.98 -1.18
CA VAL A 86 15.37 -6.64 -1.26
C VAL A 86 14.67 -5.72 -2.24
N ARG A 87 13.88 -6.30 -3.17
CA ARG A 87 13.09 -5.54 -4.13
C ARG A 87 11.77 -5.05 -3.53
N PHE A 88 11.44 -5.51 -2.33
CA PHE A 88 10.20 -5.17 -1.62
C PHE A 88 10.54 -4.59 -0.25
N PRO A 89 11.22 -3.42 -0.22
CA PRO A 89 11.75 -2.90 1.06
C PRO A 89 10.69 -2.67 2.14
N ILE A 90 9.47 -2.34 1.77
CA ILE A 90 8.41 -2.13 2.78
C ILE A 90 8.06 -3.44 3.49
N LEU A 91 8.13 -4.58 2.81
CA LEU A 91 7.87 -5.88 3.44
C LEU A 91 8.92 -6.17 4.51
N LEU A 92 10.18 -5.83 4.23
CA LEU A 92 11.28 -6.05 5.17
C LEU A 92 11.20 -5.07 6.35
N SER A 93 11.03 -3.77 6.06
CA SER A 93 11.06 -2.75 7.11
C SER A 93 9.92 -2.87 8.10
N GLU A 94 8.78 -3.40 7.69
CA GLU A 94 7.61 -3.56 8.54
C GLU A 94 7.31 -5.03 8.89
N ASN A 95 8.16 -5.95 8.47
CA ASN A 95 8.00 -7.39 8.75
C ASN A 95 6.65 -7.94 8.31
N LEU A 96 6.20 -7.53 7.13
CA LEU A 96 4.90 -7.96 6.62
C LEU A 96 4.98 -9.38 6.08
N THR A 97 4.02 -10.23 6.44
CA THR A 97 3.98 -11.63 6.03
C THR A 97 2.88 -11.93 5.02
N SER A 98 1.88 -11.06 4.91
CA SER A 98 0.87 -11.11 3.87
C SER A 98 0.41 -9.69 3.56
N VAL A 99 0.12 -9.40 2.29
CA VAL A 99 -0.23 -8.03 1.86
C VAL A 99 -1.22 -8.02 0.71
N ILE A 100 -1.95 -6.90 0.63
CA ILE A 100 -2.77 -6.53 -0.52
C ILE A 100 -2.34 -5.13 -0.93
N ALA A 101 -2.01 -4.94 -2.20
CA ALA A 101 -1.70 -3.64 -2.75
C ALA A 101 -2.77 -3.26 -3.78
N ILE A 102 -3.39 -2.11 -3.60
CA ILE A 102 -4.55 -1.67 -4.37
C ILE A 102 -4.22 -0.35 -5.07
N PRO A 103 -4.47 -0.24 -6.39
CA PRO A 103 -4.21 1.01 -7.10
C PRO A 103 -5.18 2.10 -6.67
N LEU A 104 -4.70 3.34 -6.63
CA LEU A 104 -5.50 4.51 -6.28
C LEU A 104 -5.60 5.44 -7.47
N TRP A 105 -6.79 5.53 -8.04
CA TRP A 105 -7.12 6.37 -9.19
C TRP A 105 -7.85 7.64 -8.78
N PHE A 106 -7.60 8.72 -9.50
CA PHE A 106 -8.33 9.98 -9.34
C PHE A 106 -8.39 10.67 -10.70
N GLU A 107 -9.60 11.02 -11.13
CA GLU A 107 -9.84 11.70 -12.40
C GLU A 107 -9.13 11.05 -13.59
N GLY A 108 -9.22 9.73 -13.68
CA GLY A 108 -8.66 8.99 -14.81
C GLY A 108 -7.16 8.76 -14.75
N GLU A 109 -6.50 9.18 -13.68
CA GLU A 109 -5.06 8.99 -13.51
C GLU A 109 -4.74 8.11 -12.31
N LEU A 110 -3.72 7.28 -12.46
CA LEU A 110 -3.23 6.43 -11.39
C LEU A 110 -2.24 7.24 -10.54
N TRP A 111 -2.67 7.63 -9.34
CA TRP A 111 -1.91 8.49 -8.45
C TRP A 111 -1.07 7.75 -7.42
N GLY A 112 -1.49 6.56 -7.03
CA GLY A 112 -0.78 5.91 -5.95
C GLY A 112 -1.22 4.49 -5.69
N VAL A 113 -0.80 3.98 -4.52
CA VAL A 113 -1.06 2.60 -4.10
C VAL A 113 -1.41 2.57 -2.63
N LEU A 114 -2.46 1.86 -2.29
CA LEU A 114 -2.79 1.50 -0.92
C LEU A 114 -2.20 0.13 -0.62
N LEU A 115 -1.46 0.02 0.48
CA LEU A 115 -0.94 -1.25 0.96
C LEU A 115 -1.61 -1.59 2.28
N LEU A 116 -2.14 -2.81 2.38
CA LEU A 116 -2.68 -3.36 3.62
C LEU A 116 -1.92 -4.64 3.93
N GLY A 117 -1.44 -4.79 5.17
CA GLY A 117 -0.58 -5.93 5.49
C GLY A 117 -0.77 -6.49 6.88
N GLN A 118 -0.37 -7.76 7.03
CA GLN A 118 -0.37 -8.48 8.30
C GLN A 118 1.04 -8.89 8.67
N ARG A 119 1.26 -9.12 9.96
CA ARG A 119 2.52 -9.58 10.53
C ARG A 119 2.37 -10.94 11.19
N ASN A 120 3.50 -11.51 11.59
CA ASN A 120 3.56 -12.71 12.43
C ASN A 120 2.82 -13.92 11.84
N GLY A 121 2.85 -14.06 10.53
CA GLY A 121 2.19 -15.18 9.85
C GLY A 121 0.67 -15.13 9.86
N LYS A 122 0.09 -14.01 10.30
CA LYS A 122 -1.37 -13.86 10.31
C LYS A 122 -1.91 -13.85 8.88
N ALA A 123 -2.96 -14.61 8.64
CA ALA A 123 -3.60 -14.67 7.34
C ALA A 123 -4.30 -13.35 7.00
N LEU A 124 -4.46 -13.08 5.71
CA LEU A 124 -5.31 -11.98 5.27
C LEU A 124 -6.75 -12.26 5.75
N PRO A 125 -7.55 -11.21 6.05
CA PRO A 125 -8.94 -11.41 6.44
C PRO A 125 -9.69 -12.22 5.38
N ALA A 126 -10.67 -13.02 5.81
CA ALA A 126 -11.41 -13.93 4.91
C ALA A 126 -12.01 -13.23 3.69
N HIS A 127 -12.34 -11.95 3.81
CA HIS A 127 -12.95 -11.15 2.73
C HIS A 127 -11.93 -10.31 1.94
N TYR A 128 -10.64 -10.63 2.04
CA TYR A 128 -9.60 -9.76 1.46
C TYR A 128 -9.77 -9.50 -0.05
N GLN A 129 -10.33 -10.45 -0.78
CA GLN A 129 -10.51 -10.29 -2.23
C GLN A 129 -11.60 -9.30 -2.59
N THR A 130 -12.53 -9.02 -1.67
CA THR A 130 -13.68 -8.16 -1.92
C THR A 130 -13.64 -6.83 -1.15
N ILE A 131 -12.50 -6.49 -0.55
CA ILE A 131 -12.35 -5.21 0.12
C ILE A 131 -12.60 -4.09 -0.89
N ASP A 132 -13.52 -3.19 -0.54
CA ASP A 132 -13.93 -2.07 -1.37
C ASP A 132 -13.52 -0.77 -0.69
N ILE A 133 -12.76 0.06 -1.40
CA ILE A 133 -12.27 1.33 -0.86
C ILE A 133 -13.13 2.54 -1.28
N THR A 134 -14.19 2.31 -2.04
CA THR A 134 -15.06 3.38 -2.53
C THR A 134 -15.57 4.25 -1.37
N GLY A 135 -15.34 5.55 -1.47
CA GLY A 135 -15.77 6.51 -0.45
C GLY A 135 -15.01 6.46 0.87
N ARG A 136 -13.97 5.64 0.97
CA ARG A 136 -13.23 5.42 2.23
C ARG A 136 -11.85 6.08 2.26
N LEU A 137 -11.31 6.48 1.12
CA LEU A 137 -9.99 7.12 1.03
C LEU A 137 -10.08 8.42 0.24
N SER A 138 -10.79 9.39 0.82
CA SER A 138 -10.97 10.71 0.22
C SER A 138 -11.51 10.58 -1.21
N VAL A 139 -10.82 11.15 -2.21
CA VAL A 139 -11.27 11.18 -3.61
C VAL A 139 -10.80 9.96 -4.42
N PHE A 140 -10.01 9.08 -3.83
CA PHE A 140 -9.45 7.95 -4.58
C PHE A 140 -10.44 6.81 -4.77
N SER A 141 -10.33 6.14 -5.91
CA SER A 141 -11.04 4.91 -6.20
C SER A 141 -10.05 3.87 -6.75
N GLU A 142 -10.42 2.60 -6.71
CA GLU A 142 -9.59 1.53 -7.24
C GLU A 142 -9.66 1.45 -8.76
N GLU A 143 -10.69 2.00 -9.36
CA GLU A 143 -10.92 1.95 -10.81
C GLU A 143 -10.97 3.35 -11.40
N MET A 144 -10.61 3.44 -12.68
CA MET A 144 -10.64 4.69 -13.44
C MET A 144 -12.01 5.38 -13.45
#